data_89d0cf12da99b1d4291b713eb4ffb8e0
#
_entry.id   89d0cf12da99b1d4291b713eb4ffb8e0
#
_cell.length_a   1.000
_cell.length_b   1.000
_cell.length_c   1.000
_cell.angle_alpha   90.00
_cell.angle_beta   90.00
_cell.angle_gamma   90.00
#
_symmetry.space_group_name_H-M   'P 1'
#
loop_
_entity.id
_entity.type
_entity.pdbx_description
1 polymer ?
#
loop_
_entity_poly.entity_id
_entity_poly.type
_entity_poly.pdbx_seq_one_letter_code
_entity_poly.pdbx_strand_id
1 'polypeptide(L)'
;MGMIESLAGVQDSFGEVQFTDFGLSGPEAFTLSRAAATGGENQELALDFFREYGDGVLLDMLQEKRANLPALAAEDLFSGMLQSRLGKMIVKRAGLKYQTPLQSLNDEQLLACVKIAKWFTLAVEGVMGFDSAQVTAGGVSTREFDARTLESTISPGLFVCGEVLDIDGDCGGFNLQWAW
;
A
#
# COMPACT_ATOMS: atom_id res chain seq x y z
N MET A 1 -6.03 2.65 3.69
CA MET A 1 -6.07 1.23 3.36
C MET A 1 -5.54 1.07 1.96
N GLY A 2 -4.55 0.25 1.73
CA GLY A 2 -3.89 0.17 0.42
C GLY A 2 -3.65 -1.27 0.01
N MET A 3 -3.77 -1.57 -1.28
CA MET A 3 -3.25 -2.75 -1.94
C MET A 3 -1.99 -2.36 -2.70
N ILE A 4 -0.96 -3.20 -2.67
CA ILE A 4 0.23 -3.04 -3.51
C ILE A 4 0.26 -4.20 -4.51
N GLU A 5 0.23 -3.87 -5.81
CA GLU A 5 0.58 -4.82 -6.86
C GLU A 5 2.00 -4.54 -7.36
N SER A 6 2.85 -5.56 -7.34
CA SER A 6 4.14 -5.57 -8.01
C SER A 6 4.03 -6.38 -9.30
N LEU A 7 4.61 -5.90 -10.39
CA LEU A 7 4.70 -6.64 -11.67
C LEU A 7 5.44 -7.98 -11.57
N ALA A 8 6.17 -8.23 -10.48
CA ALA A 8 6.90 -9.49 -10.24
C ALA A 8 6.09 -10.55 -9.46
N GLY A 9 4.89 -10.22 -9.04
CA GLY A 9 3.97 -11.04 -8.26
C GLY A 9 3.11 -10.11 -7.42
N VAL A 10 1.80 -10.27 -7.55
CA VAL A 10 0.86 -9.46 -6.78
C VAL A 10 1.00 -9.80 -5.31
N GLN A 11 1.53 -8.88 -4.51
CA GLN A 11 1.38 -8.93 -3.06
C GLN A 11 0.37 -7.88 -2.66
N ASP A 12 -0.61 -8.28 -1.89
CA ASP A 12 -1.59 -7.38 -1.31
C ASP A 12 -1.47 -7.37 0.21
N SER A 13 -1.74 -6.23 0.80
CA SER A 13 -1.81 -6.05 2.24
C SER A 13 -2.96 -5.12 2.60
N PHE A 14 -3.52 -5.31 3.79
CA PHE A 14 -4.74 -4.64 4.20
C PHE A 14 -4.61 -4.07 5.60
N GLY A 15 -4.61 -2.75 5.70
CA GLY A 15 -4.53 -2.07 6.99
C GLY A 15 -4.27 -0.58 6.84
N GLU A 16 -3.56 -0.01 7.78
CA GLU A 16 -3.28 1.42 7.84
C GLU A 16 -2.05 1.79 7.01
N VAL A 17 -2.22 2.77 6.11
CA VAL A 17 -1.14 3.38 5.33
C VAL A 17 -1.02 4.84 5.72
N GLN A 18 0.19 5.28 6.05
CA GLN A 18 0.52 6.65 6.38
C GLN A 18 1.19 7.36 5.20
N PHE A 19 0.67 8.52 4.83
CA PHE A 19 1.30 9.41 3.85
C PHE A 19 2.26 10.35 4.60
N THR A 20 3.52 10.35 4.21
CA THR A 20 4.58 11.17 4.78
C THR A 20 5.18 12.10 3.71
N ASP A 21 6.08 13.00 4.09
CA ASP A 21 6.72 13.92 3.16
C ASP A 21 7.69 13.19 2.21
N PHE A 22 8.13 12.00 2.55
CA PHE A 22 9.09 11.20 1.77
C PHE A 22 8.47 9.96 1.10
N GLY A 23 7.18 9.66 1.34
CA GLY A 23 6.52 8.50 0.74
C GLY A 23 5.45 7.88 1.63
N LEU A 24 5.29 6.57 1.53
CA LEU A 24 4.35 5.81 2.33
C LEU A 24 5.05 5.14 3.51
N SER A 25 4.33 5.05 4.62
CA SER A 25 4.75 4.39 5.86
C SER A 25 3.57 3.66 6.49
N GLY A 26 3.79 3.02 7.62
CA GLY A 26 2.80 2.22 8.34
C GLY A 26 3.00 0.72 8.13
N PRO A 27 2.29 -0.13 8.90
CA PRO A 27 2.50 -1.57 8.90
C PRO A 27 2.42 -2.20 7.51
N GLU A 28 1.45 -1.75 6.69
CA GLU A 28 1.24 -2.28 5.35
C GLU A 28 2.37 -1.90 4.38
N ALA A 29 2.87 -0.67 4.49
CA ALA A 29 4.03 -0.24 3.72
C ALA A 29 5.27 -1.03 4.10
N PHE A 30 5.46 -1.37 5.38
CA PHE A 30 6.58 -2.20 5.83
C PHE A 30 6.45 -3.64 5.32
N THR A 31 5.27 -4.25 5.41
CA THR A 31 5.02 -5.60 4.88
C THR A 31 5.33 -5.69 3.38
N LEU A 32 4.96 -4.67 2.62
CA LEU A 32 5.16 -4.64 1.17
C LEU A 32 6.53 -4.10 0.74
N SER A 33 7.30 -3.50 1.66
CA SER A 33 8.62 -2.94 1.36
C SER A 33 9.62 -3.99 0.88
N ARG A 34 9.49 -5.25 1.32
CA ARG A 34 10.31 -6.36 0.83
C ARG A 34 10.11 -6.59 -0.68
N ALA A 35 8.87 -6.62 -1.14
CA ALA A 35 8.58 -6.73 -2.57
C ALA A 35 9.12 -5.54 -3.34
N ALA A 36 8.97 -4.33 -2.79
CA ALA A 36 9.54 -3.12 -3.37
C ALA A 36 11.08 -3.16 -3.45
N ALA A 37 11.76 -3.71 -2.44
CA ALA A 37 13.21 -3.82 -2.40
C ALA A 37 13.76 -4.88 -3.37
N THR A 38 13.02 -5.96 -3.62
CA THR A 38 13.49 -7.13 -4.40
C THR A 38 12.89 -7.23 -5.80
N GLY A 39 11.85 -6.49 -6.10
CA GLY A 39 11.04 -6.63 -7.32
C GLY A 39 11.60 -5.96 -8.57
N GLY A 40 12.76 -5.31 -8.52
CA GLY A 40 13.38 -4.66 -9.69
C GLY A 40 12.84 -3.24 -9.97
N GLU A 41 13.07 -2.77 -11.20
CA GLU A 41 12.67 -1.43 -11.64
C GLU A 41 11.20 -1.38 -12.10
N ASN A 42 10.63 -0.16 -12.13
CA ASN A 42 9.28 0.13 -12.65
C ASN A 42 8.14 -0.57 -11.92
N GLN A 43 8.21 -0.64 -10.61
CA GLN A 43 7.12 -1.13 -9.78
C GLN A 43 6.05 -0.06 -9.58
N GLU A 44 4.82 -0.50 -9.49
CA GLU A 44 3.67 0.33 -9.14
C GLU A 44 2.99 -0.18 -7.88
N LEU A 45 2.54 0.76 -7.09
CA LEU A 45 1.71 0.55 -5.92
C LEU A 45 0.31 1.09 -6.22
N ALA A 46 -0.72 0.29 -6.03
CA ALA A 46 -2.11 0.72 -6.10
C ALA A 46 -2.76 0.74 -4.72
N LEU A 47 -3.45 1.82 -4.40
CA LEU A 47 -4.18 1.99 -3.15
C LEU A 47 -5.69 1.97 -3.41
N ASP A 48 -6.42 1.07 -2.75
CA ASP A 48 -7.88 1.08 -2.70
C ASP A 48 -8.34 1.74 -1.39
N PHE A 49 -8.86 2.97 -1.48
CA PHE A 49 -9.35 3.71 -0.30
C PHE A 49 -10.75 3.27 0.16
N PHE A 50 -11.42 2.44 -0.63
CA PHE A 50 -12.80 2.03 -0.40
C PHE A 50 -13.02 0.53 -0.61
N ARG A 51 -12.10 -0.29 -0.13
CA ARG A 51 -12.12 -1.75 -0.35
C ARG A 51 -13.46 -2.41 0.04
N GLU A 52 -14.12 -1.91 1.06
CA GLU A 52 -15.39 -2.47 1.55
C GLU A 52 -16.58 -2.15 0.64
N TYR A 53 -16.41 -1.21 -0.30
CA TYR A 53 -17.44 -0.78 -1.21
C TYR A 53 -17.10 -1.18 -2.64
N GLY A 54 -18.07 -1.81 -3.35
CA GLY A 54 -17.97 -1.99 -4.79
C GLY A 54 -18.12 -0.66 -5.53
N ASP A 55 -17.61 -0.60 -6.77
CA ASP A 55 -17.64 0.61 -7.60
C ASP A 55 -19.04 1.21 -7.73
N GLY A 56 -20.07 0.36 -7.91
CA GLY A 56 -21.46 0.80 -8.01
C GLY A 56 -21.94 1.50 -6.75
N VAL A 57 -21.68 0.90 -5.58
CA VAL A 57 -22.09 1.48 -4.29
C VAL A 57 -21.42 2.82 -4.06
N LEU A 58 -20.12 2.91 -4.34
CA LEU A 58 -19.38 4.18 -4.20
C LEU A 58 -19.88 5.22 -5.19
N LEU A 59 -20.23 4.83 -6.44
CA LEU A 59 -20.83 5.72 -7.42
C LEU A 59 -22.18 6.25 -6.95
N ASP A 60 -23.05 5.38 -6.45
CA ASP A 60 -24.36 5.77 -5.90
C ASP A 60 -24.22 6.80 -4.77
N MET A 61 -23.26 6.58 -3.85
CA MET A 61 -22.97 7.53 -2.76
C MET A 61 -22.54 8.91 -3.30
N LEU A 62 -21.70 8.95 -4.35
CA LEU A 62 -21.27 10.22 -4.95
C LEU A 62 -22.43 10.90 -5.73
N GLN A 63 -23.28 10.15 -6.39
CA GLN A 63 -24.47 10.65 -7.07
C GLN A 63 -25.48 11.24 -6.07
N GLU A 64 -25.72 10.54 -4.96
CA GLU A 64 -26.55 11.03 -3.88
C GLU A 64 -25.99 12.32 -3.27
N LYS A 65 -24.69 12.37 -3.04
CA LYS A 65 -24.02 13.59 -2.56
C LYS A 65 -24.18 14.76 -3.54
N ARG A 66 -24.01 14.52 -4.85
CA ARG A 66 -24.25 15.52 -5.89
C ARG A 66 -25.68 16.04 -5.84
N ALA A 67 -26.66 15.15 -5.67
CA ALA A 67 -28.07 15.51 -5.63
C ALA A 67 -28.41 16.35 -4.38
N ASN A 68 -27.88 15.97 -3.23
CA ASN A 68 -28.17 16.62 -1.95
C ASN A 68 -27.36 17.92 -1.72
N LEU A 69 -26.19 18.05 -2.33
CA LEU A 69 -25.26 19.17 -2.16
C LEU A 69 -24.82 19.74 -3.53
N PRO A 70 -25.75 20.20 -4.38
CA PRO A 70 -25.45 20.55 -5.77
C PRO A 70 -24.44 21.69 -5.93
N ALA A 71 -24.42 22.64 -4.98
CA ALA A 71 -23.53 23.80 -4.99
C ALA A 71 -22.15 23.53 -4.37
N LEU A 72 -21.95 22.34 -3.75
CA LEU A 72 -20.65 21.97 -3.17
C LEU A 72 -19.58 21.90 -4.26
N ALA A 73 -18.37 22.34 -3.97
CA ALA A 73 -17.26 22.31 -4.89
C ALA A 73 -16.72 20.87 -5.06
N ALA A 74 -16.26 20.52 -6.26
CA ALA A 74 -15.71 19.20 -6.56
C ALA A 74 -14.55 18.80 -5.64
N GLU A 75 -13.73 19.75 -5.19
CA GLU A 75 -12.66 19.48 -4.22
C GLU A 75 -13.15 18.84 -2.91
N ASP A 76 -14.42 19.03 -2.57
CA ASP A 76 -15.06 18.48 -1.38
C ASP A 76 -15.93 17.24 -1.66
N LEU A 77 -15.82 16.66 -2.86
CA LEU A 77 -16.59 15.47 -3.25
C LEU A 77 -16.44 14.31 -2.25
N PHE A 78 -15.23 14.11 -1.72
CA PHE A 78 -14.93 13.04 -0.75
C PHE A 78 -14.91 13.51 0.71
N SER A 79 -15.35 14.73 1.01
CA SER A 79 -15.48 15.23 2.39
C SER A 79 -16.39 14.35 3.22
N GLY A 80 -15.94 13.99 4.43
CA GLY A 80 -16.64 13.04 5.32
C GLY A 80 -16.36 11.55 5.01
N MET A 81 -15.66 11.25 3.90
CA MET A 81 -15.28 9.90 3.48
C MET A 81 -13.77 9.67 3.52
N LEU A 82 -12.99 10.66 3.09
CA LEU A 82 -11.54 10.64 3.05
C LEU A 82 -10.94 11.90 3.68
N GLN A 83 -9.66 11.80 4.02
CA GLN A 83 -8.86 12.96 4.38
C GLN A 83 -8.86 13.96 3.21
N SER A 84 -9.06 15.25 3.52
CA SER A 84 -9.30 16.30 2.51
C SER A 84 -8.26 16.35 1.38
N ARG A 85 -6.96 16.20 1.71
CA ARG A 85 -5.90 16.22 0.70
C ARG A 85 -6.00 15.04 -0.28
N LEU A 86 -6.37 13.85 0.21
CA LEU A 86 -6.57 12.66 -0.63
C LEU A 86 -7.77 12.84 -1.56
N GLY A 87 -8.90 13.33 -1.03
CA GLY A 87 -10.08 13.64 -1.86
C GLY A 87 -9.74 14.62 -2.99
N LYS A 88 -9.02 15.70 -2.67
CA LYS A 88 -8.55 16.68 -3.68
C LYS A 88 -7.63 16.05 -4.73
N MET A 89 -6.74 15.14 -4.32
CA MET A 89 -5.85 14.44 -5.25
C MET A 89 -6.63 13.55 -6.23
N ILE A 90 -7.65 12.83 -5.76
CA ILE A 90 -8.52 12.02 -6.62
C ILE A 90 -9.23 12.90 -7.65
N VAL A 91 -9.86 13.99 -7.20
CA VAL A 91 -10.56 14.96 -8.06
C VAL A 91 -9.61 15.55 -9.12
N LYS A 92 -8.39 15.92 -8.72
CA LYS A 92 -7.37 16.42 -9.64
C LYS A 92 -6.96 15.38 -10.69
N ARG A 93 -6.74 14.13 -10.28
CA ARG A 93 -6.39 13.02 -11.18
C ARG A 93 -7.51 12.67 -12.16
N ALA A 94 -8.76 12.85 -11.74
CA ALA A 94 -9.92 12.74 -12.62
C ALA A 94 -10.05 13.91 -13.62
N GLY A 95 -9.12 14.85 -13.62
CA GLY A 95 -9.11 16.00 -14.55
C GLY A 95 -10.15 17.07 -14.19
N LEU A 96 -10.72 17.04 -13.01
CA LEU A 96 -11.72 17.99 -12.58
C LEU A 96 -11.10 19.26 -11.98
N LYS A 97 -11.75 20.40 -12.23
CA LYS A 97 -11.39 21.65 -11.55
C LYS A 97 -12.00 21.68 -10.15
N TYR A 98 -11.22 22.06 -9.15
CA TYR A 98 -11.61 22.07 -7.74
C TYR A 98 -12.91 22.81 -7.46
N GLN A 99 -13.08 24.00 -8.09
CA GLN A 99 -14.23 24.88 -7.85
C GLN A 99 -15.48 24.53 -8.67
N THR A 100 -15.45 23.45 -9.46
CA THR A 100 -16.62 23.00 -10.24
C THR A 100 -17.73 22.58 -9.28
N PRO A 101 -18.96 23.16 -9.36
CA PRO A 101 -20.08 22.71 -8.55
C PRO A 101 -20.45 21.25 -8.86
N LEU A 102 -20.83 20.45 -7.85
CA LEU A 102 -21.16 19.04 -8.04
C LEU A 102 -22.28 18.85 -9.05
N GLN A 103 -23.29 19.73 -9.09
CA GLN A 103 -24.39 19.66 -10.08
C GLN A 103 -23.91 19.69 -11.53
N SER A 104 -22.73 20.23 -11.80
CA SER A 104 -22.14 20.32 -13.15
C SER A 104 -21.38 19.08 -13.55
N LEU A 105 -21.15 18.14 -12.63
CA LEU A 105 -20.48 16.86 -12.90
C LEU A 105 -21.46 15.86 -13.50
N ASN A 106 -21.06 15.19 -14.56
CA ASN A 106 -21.80 14.05 -15.11
C ASN A 106 -21.40 12.73 -14.46
N ASP A 107 -22.12 11.66 -14.78
CA ASP A 107 -21.88 10.33 -14.18
C ASP A 107 -20.55 9.73 -14.61
N GLU A 108 -20.07 10.02 -15.81
CA GLU A 108 -18.75 9.56 -16.29
C GLU A 108 -17.61 10.17 -15.44
N GLN A 109 -17.74 11.43 -15.08
CA GLN A 109 -16.78 12.13 -14.23
C GLN A 109 -16.79 11.59 -12.80
N LEU A 110 -17.97 11.30 -12.25
CA LEU A 110 -18.08 10.64 -10.94
C LEU A 110 -17.47 9.23 -10.98
N LEU A 111 -17.77 8.47 -12.04
CA LEU A 111 -17.19 7.13 -12.21
C LEU A 111 -15.65 7.18 -12.35
N ALA A 112 -15.11 8.19 -13.03
CA ALA A 112 -13.66 8.39 -13.09
C ALA A 112 -13.07 8.62 -11.69
N CYS A 113 -13.74 9.41 -10.85
CA CYS A 113 -13.33 9.60 -9.46
C CYS A 113 -13.39 8.28 -8.66
N VAL A 114 -14.44 7.47 -8.86
CA VAL A 114 -14.57 6.14 -8.22
C VAL A 114 -13.42 5.24 -8.62
N LYS A 115 -13.13 5.11 -9.92
CA LYS A 115 -12.03 4.26 -10.41
C LYS A 115 -10.68 4.66 -9.84
N ILE A 116 -10.41 5.97 -9.76
CA ILE A 116 -9.17 6.47 -9.18
C ILE A 116 -9.14 6.21 -7.66
N ALA A 117 -10.25 6.38 -6.95
CA ALA A 117 -10.33 6.13 -5.53
C ALA A 117 -10.17 4.64 -5.17
N LYS A 118 -10.60 3.75 -6.05
CA LYS A 118 -10.47 2.29 -5.93
C LYS A 118 -9.11 1.77 -6.43
N TRP A 119 -8.43 2.53 -7.28
CA TRP A 119 -7.16 2.14 -7.90
C TRP A 119 -6.24 3.35 -8.05
N PHE A 120 -5.76 3.86 -6.92
CA PHE A 120 -4.89 5.02 -6.88
C PHE A 120 -3.43 4.59 -7.01
N THR A 121 -2.88 4.66 -8.21
CA THR A 121 -1.52 4.21 -8.52
C THR A 121 -0.45 5.22 -8.11
N LEU A 122 0.67 4.70 -7.64
CA LEU A 122 1.90 5.43 -7.33
C LEU A 122 3.08 4.66 -7.90
N ALA A 123 4.01 5.36 -8.56
CA ALA A 123 5.27 4.76 -8.91
C ALA A 123 6.11 4.51 -7.64
N VAL A 124 6.72 3.34 -7.54
CA VAL A 124 7.65 3.02 -6.46
C VAL A 124 9.06 3.36 -6.93
N GLU A 125 9.67 4.37 -6.31
CA GLU A 125 11.04 4.80 -6.62
C GLU A 125 12.09 3.99 -5.86
N GLY A 126 11.70 3.33 -4.78
CA GLY A 126 12.55 2.50 -3.94
C GLY A 126 12.06 2.41 -2.50
N VAL A 127 12.92 1.92 -1.63
CA VAL A 127 12.71 1.81 -0.18
C VAL A 127 13.77 2.62 0.56
N MET A 128 13.50 2.92 1.83
CA MET A 128 14.48 3.54 2.72
C MET A 128 15.68 2.60 2.90
N GLY A 129 16.86 3.18 3.03
CA GLY A 129 18.11 2.41 3.24
C GLY A 129 18.20 1.73 4.59
N PHE A 130 19.31 1.02 4.82
CA PHE A 130 19.58 0.24 6.04
C PHE A 130 19.45 1.03 7.34
N ASP A 131 19.73 2.32 7.33
CA ASP A 131 19.60 3.18 8.52
C ASP A 131 18.15 3.31 9.03
N SER A 132 17.18 3.01 8.17
CA SER A 132 15.75 3.05 8.50
C SER A 132 15.08 1.67 8.49
N ALA A 133 15.81 0.63 8.09
CA ALA A 133 15.29 -0.73 8.02
C ALA A 133 15.03 -1.30 9.42
N GLN A 134 13.85 -1.89 9.62
CA GLN A 134 13.51 -2.65 10.84
C GLN A 134 13.87 -4.12 10.71
N VAL A 135 13.92 -4.64 9.50
CA VAL A 135 14.24 -6.01 9.15
C VAL A 135 15.09 -6.01 7.90
N THR A 136 16.04 -6.94 7.82
CA THR A 136 16.89 -7.12 6.64
C THR A 136 16.42 -8.35 5.87
N ALA A 137 16.02 -8.17 4.62
CA ALA A 137 15.73 -9.28 3.72
C ALA A 137 17.04 -9.90 3.21
N GLY A 138 17.08 -11.24 3.14
CA GLY A 138 18.26 -12.00 2.79
C GLY A 138 19.04 -12.50 4.02
N GLY A 139 20.05 -13.30 3.78
CA GLY A 139 20.84 -13.93 4.85
C GLY A 139 21.45 -15.24 4.38
N VAL A 140 21.83 -16.07 5.33
CA VAL A 140 22.34 -17.41 5.06
C VAL A 140 21.17 -18.33 4.69
N SER A 141 21.34 -19.08 3.60
CA SER A 141 20.29 -19.96 3.08
C SER A 141 19.84 -20.99 4.13
N THR A 142 18.58 -21.01 4.47
CA THR A 142 17.99 -21.96 5.40
C THR A 142 18.10 -23.41 4.94
N ARG A 143 18.30 -23.68 3.65
CA ARG A 143 18.49 -25.02 3.08
C ARG A 143 19.81 -25.66 3.49
N GLU A 144 20.75 -24.84 4.01
CA GLU A 144 22.07 -25.29 4.44
C GLU A 144 22.12 -25.62 5.93
N PHE A 145 20.97 -25.57 6.62
CA PHE A 145 20.87 -25.83 8.07
C PHE A 145 19.75 -26.84 8.37
N ASP A 146 20.03 -27.72 9.32
CA ASP A 146 18.98 -28.59 9.87
C ASP A 146 18.00 -27.76 10.73
N ALA A 147 16.71 -27.82 10.40
CA ALA A 147 15.69 -26.99 11.05
C ALA A 147 15.45 -27.34 12.54
N ARG A 148 15.95 -28.47 13.02
CA ARG A 148 15.75 -28.95 14.40
C ARG A 148 16.93 -28.63 15.30
N THR A 149 18.15 -28.69 14.73
CA THR A 149 19.39 -28.49 15.48
C THR A 149 20.04 -27.15 15.18
N LEU A 150 19.67 -26.50 14.07
CA LEU A 150 20.30 -25.32 13.51
C LEU A 150 21.77 -25.52 13.13
N GLU A 151 22.20 -26.77 13.03
CA GLU A 151 23.55 -27.14 12.59
C GLU A 151 23.65 -27.08 11.05
N SER A 152 24.77 -26.57 10.55
CA SER A 152 25.03 -26.57 9.12
C SER A 152 25.16 -27.97 8.55
N THR A 153 24.48 -28.22 7.43
CA THR A 153 24.58 -29.48 6.67
C THR A 153 25.89 -29.55 5.85
N ILE A 154 26.59 -28.41 5.69
CA ILE A 154 27.81 -28.28 4.90
C ILE A 154 29.05 -28.29 5.80
N SER A 155 28.97 -27.64 6.97
CA SER A 155 30.08 -27.47 7.90
C SER A 155 29.71 -28.02 9.29
N PRO A 156 30.02 -29.27 9.61
CA PRO A 156 29.71 -29.86 10.91
C PRO A 156 30.28 -29.01 12.06
N GLY A 157 29.49 -28.84 13.12
CA GLY A 157 29.85 -28.04 14.29
C GLY A 157 29.59 -26.53 14.15
N LEU A 158 29.12 -26.06 12.98
CA LEU A 158 28.66 -24.68 12.79
C LEU A 158 27.16 -24.61 13.05
N PHE A 159 26.76 -23.77 14.00
CA PHE A 159 25.35 -23.49 14.33
C PHE A 159 25.03 -22.03 14.04
N VAL A 160 23.87 -21.79 13.49
CA VAL A 160 23.40 -20.43 13.15
C VAL A 160 21.93 -20.26 13.59
N CYS A 161 21.63 -19.14 14.24
CA CYS A 161 20.27 -18.80 14.68
C CYS A 161 20.01 -17.31 14.56
N GLY A 162 18.73 -16.95 14.62
CA GLY A 162 18.30 -15.55 14.54
C GLY A 162 18.28 -14.98 13.13
N GLU A 163 18.25 -13.68 13.04
CA GLU A 163 18.01 -12.90 11.80
C GLU A 163 19.11 -13.06 10.73
N VAL A 164 20.23 -13.67 11.07
CA VAL A 164 21.29 -13.99 10.10
C VAL A 164 20.84 -15.05 9.08
N LEU A 165 19.87 -15.88 9.42
CA LEU A 165 19.21 -16.79 8.48
C LEU A 165 18.27 -16.02 7.57
N ASP A 166 18.18 -16.44 6.30
CA ASP A 166 17.24 -15.86 5.31
C ASP A 166 15.80 -16.26 5.61
N ILE A 167 15.27 -15.68 6.68
CA ILE A 167 13.88 -15.80 7.13
C ILE A 167 13.42 -14.41 7.55
N ASP A 168 12.38 -13.94 6.91
CA ASP A 168 11.67 -12.74 7.28
C ASP A 168 10.16 -12.96 7.17
N GLY A 169 9.41 -12.41 8.10
CA GLY A 169 7.95 -12.48 8.19
C GLY A 169 7.33 -11.08 8.14
N ASP A 170 6.03 -11.05 8.23
CA ASP A 170 5.25 -9.82 8.21
C ASP A 170 5.60 -8.87 9.35
N CYS A 171 5.27 -7.58 9.17
CA CYS A 171 5.35 -6.58 10.24
C CYS A 171 4.42 -6.96 11.40
N GLY A 172 4.86 -6.70 12.64
CA GLY A 172 4.07 -6.98 13.84
C GLY A 172 4.81 -7.76 14.94
N GLY A 173 6.15 -7.75 14.92
CA GLY A 173 6.97 -8.40 15.94
C GLY A 173 7.30 -9.86 15.63
N PHE A 174 6.79 -10.45 14.55
CA PHE A 174 7.04 -11.84 14.17
C PHE A 174 8.52 -12.14 13.94
N ASN A 175 9.26 -11.22 13.34
CA ASN A 175 10.69 -11.37 13.08
C ASN A 175 11.50 -11.49 14.37
N LEU A 176 11.24 -10.63 15.35
CA LEU A 176 11.91 -10.71 16.66
C LEU A 176 11.51 -11.98 17.43
N GLN A 177 10.24 -12.35 17.40
CA GLN A 177 9.76 -13.56 18.06
C GLN A 177 10.39 -14.81 17.43
N TRP A 178 10.56 -14.83 16.12
CA TRP A 178 11.21 -15.93 15.44
C TRP A 178 12.70 -16.00 15.75
N ALA A 179 13.38 -14.85 15.80
CA ALA A 179 14.84 -14.79 16.04
C ALA A 179 15.25 -15.28 17.42
N TRP A 180 14.35 -15.22 18.40
CA TRP A 180 14.53 -15.76 19.76
C TRP A 180 14.33 -17.27 19.83
#